data_a8b88312e6abb3ce9618b8b92a2e0c13
#
_entry.id   a8b88312e6abb3ce9618b8b92a2e0c13
#
_cell.length_a   1.000
_cell.length_b   1.000
_cell.length_c   1.000
_cell.angle_alpha   90.00
_cell.angle_beta   90.00
_cell.angle_gamma   90.00
#
_symmetry.space_group_name_H-M   'P 1'
#
loop_
_entity.id
_entity.type
_entity.pdbx_description
1 polymer ?
#
loop_
_entity_poly.entity_id
_entity_poly.type
_entity_poly.pdbx_seq_one_letter_code
_entity_poly.pdbx_strand_id
1 'polypeptide(L)'
;MTTTAQTSAPPIPAGLSRDQLLELYYFMRLTRSLEEKLVNLYRQTKVVGGLFRSLGQEADAVGSAYALDRTQGDILSPLIRNLGSMLVQGATPLEVLRQYMAKAESPTRGRELNIHFNDLERGFLGQISHLGDMVPVMAGVTLSFRMRRQRRVGLVYVGDGAMSTGAFHEGINFAAVQRLPLVVIAENNGYAYSTPLFRQTAVTQLVEKAAGYGVRGEQADGNDVLAVYQVTRAAVERARAGEGVTLIELLTYRRKGHAEHDNQSYVSKEELAAWAAKDPIDRFLRQLTESGWAAPGELSAIDQRIAAEIDAAVAVCENEPLPAPGTALDGVMVTPPRTELEWYRRLDA
;
A
#
# COMPACT_ATOMS: atom_id res chain seq x y z
N MET A 1 -24.29 -29.79 -38.99
CA MET A 1 -23.46 -29.89 -37.78
C MET A 1 -22.49 -28.73 -37.84
N THR A 2 -22.81 -27.63 -37.19
CA THR A 2 -21.96 -26.43 -37.10
C THR A 2 -21.02 -26.62 -35.91
N THR A 3 -19.79 -26.95 -36.20
CA THR A 3 -18.72 -27.03 -35.20
C THR A 3 -18.43 -25.60 -34.72
N THR A 4 -18.93 -25.24 -33.55
CA THR A 4 -18.49 -24.02 -32.85
C THR A 4 -17.01 -24.21 -32.49
N ALA A 5 -16.16 -23.48 -33.21
CA ALA A 5 -14.75 -23.35 -32.80
C ALA A 5 -14.70 -22.79 -31.37
N GLN A 6 -14.27 -23.60 -30.42
CA GLN A 6 -13.87 -23.11 -29.12
C GLN A 6 -12.64 -22.21 -29.35
N THR A 7 -12.84 -20.89 -29.37
CA THR A 7 -11.77 -19.93 -29.30
C THR A 7 -11.10 -20.13 -27.94
N SER A 8 -9.88 -20.70 -27.93
CA SER A 8 -9.08 -20.81 -26.72
C SER A 8 -8.89 -19.41 -26.13
N ALA A 9 -9.03 -19.28 -24.81
CA ALA A 9 -8.77 -18.02 -24.12
C ALA A 9 -7.39 -17.48 -24.51
N PRO A 10 -7.24 -16.16 -24.69
CA PRO A 10 -5.94 -15.56 -25.01
C PRO A 10 -4.92 -15.91 -23.93
N PRO A 11 -3.61 -15.94 -24.25
CA PRO A 11 -2.57 -16.25 -23.29
C PRO A 11 -2.57 -15.23 -22.15
N ILE A 12 -2.41 -15.72 -20.93
CA ILE A 12 -2.31 -14.87 -19.75
C ILE A 12 -1.00 -14.08 -19.81
N PRO A 13 -1.04 -12.74 -19.68
CA PRO A 13 0.15 -11.91 -19.76
C PRO A 13 1.05 -12.05 -18.53
N ALA A 14 2.28 -11.58 -18.65
CA ALA A 14 3.23 -11.42 -17.53
C ALA A 14 3.73 -12.70 -16.87
N GLY A 15 3.51 -13.87 -17.46
CA GLY A 15 3.95 -15.15 -16.86
C GLY A 15 3.18 -15.53 -15.58
N LEU A 16 2.02 -14.91 -15.35
CA LEU A 16 1.11 -15.27 -14.26
C LEU A 16 0.33 -16.54 -14.60
N SER A 17 -0.04 -17.29 -13.57
CA SER A 17 -1.03 -18.36 -13.69
C SER A 17 -2.45 -17.82 -13.57
N ARG A 18 -3.44 -18.63 -13.96
CA ARG A 18 -4.85 -18.31 -13.76
C ARG A 18 -5.18 -18.07 -12.27
N ASP A 19 -4.66 -18.88 -11.40
CA ASP A 19 -4.89 -18.76 -9.96
C ASP A 19 -4.33 -17.44 -9.41
N GLN A 20 -3.17 -17.01 -9.90
CA GLN A 20 -2.58 -15.72 -9.55
C GLN A 20 -3.44 -14.53 -10.04
N LEU A 21 -4.11 -14.64 -11.18
CA LEU A 21 -5.09 -13.62 -11.60
C LEU A 21 -6.28 -13.53 -10.63
N LEU A 22 -6.78 -14.68 -10.17
CA LEU A 22 -7.86 -14.72 -9.17
C LEU A 22 -7.40 -14.19 -7.80
N GLU A 23 -6.14 -14.42 -7.42
CA GLU A 23 -5.55 -13.83 -6.20
C GLU A 23 -5.43 -12.30 -6.31
N LEU A 24 -4.97 -11.76 -7.46
CA LEU A 24 -4.95 -10.31 -7.69
C LEU A 24 -6.35 -9.70 -7.55
N TYR A 25 -7.37 -10.34 -8.15
CA TYR A 25 -8.76 -9.92 -8.01
C TYR A 25 -9.21 -9.97 -6.55
N TYR A 26 -8.92 -11.08 -5.85
CA TYR A 26 -9.25 -11.24 -4.44
C TYR A 26 -8.67 -10.11 -3.59
N PHE A 27 -7.37 -9.80 -3.71
CA PHE A 27 -6.74 -8.76 -2.90
C PHE A 27 -7.27 -7.36 -3.21
N MET A 28 -7.54 -7.04 -4.47
CA MET A 28 -8.16 -5.76 -4.84
C MET A 28 -9.58 -5.63 -4.26
N ARG A 29 -10.39 -6.68 -4.38
CA ARG A 29 -11.75 -6.73 -3.82
C ARG A 29 -11.74 -6.71 -2.30
N LEU A 30 -10.84 -7.47 -1.68
CA LEU A 30 -10.68 -7.48 -0.21
C LEU A 30 -10.33 -6.09 0.31
N THR A 31 -9.40 -5.39 -0.34
CA THR A 31 -9.01 -4.01 0.01
C THR A 31 -10.22 -3.09 -0.02
N ARG A 32 -10.96 -3.06 -1.13
CA ARG A 32 -12.15 -2.23 -1.30
C ARG A 32 -13.22 -2.55 -0.27
N SER A 33 -13.57 -3.82 -0.12
CA SER A 33 -14.65 -4.27 0.77
C SER A 33 -14.32 -4.00 2.24
N LEU A 34 -13.07 -4.20 2.65
CA LEU A 34 -12.63 -3.92 4.01
C LEU A 34 -12.66 -2.41 4.32
N GLU A 35 -12.23 -1.56 3.38
CA GLU A 35 -12.33 -0.11 3.55
C GLU A 35 -13.78 0.39 3.58
N GLU A 36 -14.68 -0.19 2.78
CA GLU A 36 -16.11 0.12 2.83
C GLU A 36 -16.74 -0.29 4.18
N LYS A 37 -16.34 -1.44 4.72
CA LYS A 37 -16.73 -1.85 6.06
C LYS A 37 -16.20 -0.87 7.12
N LEU A 38 -14.94 -0.46 7.02
CA LEU A 38 -14.34 0.55 7.91
C LEU A 38 -15.08 1.90 7.84
N VAL A 39 -15.53 2.35 6.68
CA VAL A 39 -16.38 3.55 6.54
C VAL A 39 -17.68 3.39 7.31
N ASN A 40 -18.32 2.23 7.20
CA ASN A 40 -19.56 1.97 7.94
C ASN A 40 -19.33 1.95 9.46
N LEU A 41 -18.23 1.36 9.92
CA LEU A 41 -17.85 1.36 11.34
C LEU A 41 -17.43 2.76 11.81
N TYR A 42 -16.77 3.56 10.97
CA TYR A 42 -16.41 4.95 11.25
C TYR A 42 -17.64 5.82 11.51
N ARG A 43 -18.69 5.68 10.65
CA ARG A 43 -19.97 6.37 10.83
C ARG A 43 -20.72 5.95 12.10
N GLN A 44 -20.42 4.76 12.63
CA GLN A 44 -20.92 4.24 13.90
C GLN A 44 -20.01 4.61 15.09
N THR A 45 -19.00 5.45 14.89
CA THR A 45 -18.00 5.85 15.92
C THR A 45 -17.20 4.68 16.51
N LYS A 46 -17.10 3.56 15.80
CA LYS A 46 -16.35 2.37 16.22
C LYS A 46 -14.89 2.38 15.75
N VAL A 47 -14.56 3.21 14.77
CA VAL A 47 -13.18 3.46 14.31
C VAL A 47 -12.62 4.64 15.08
N VAL A 48 -11.41 4.49 15.61
CA VAL A 48 -10.70 5.54 16.35
C VAL A 48 -9.69 6.24 15.43
N GLY A 49 -9.70 7.58 15.46
CA GLY A 49 -8.80 8.40 14.63
C GLY A 49 -9.29 8.60 13.19
N GLY A 50 -8.36 8.95 12.30
CA GLY A 50 -8.68 9.24 10.90
C GLY A 50 -8.81 7.97 10.06
N LEU A 51 -9.69 7.99 9.06
CA LEU A 51 -9.82 6.95 8.06
C LEU A 51 -9.42 7.50 6.69
N PHE A 52 -8.49 6.82 6.03
CA PHE A 52 -7.94 7.18 4.73
C PHE A 52 -8.18 6.02 3.77
N ARG A 53 -8.74 6.31 2.61
CA ARG A 53 -9.17 5.27 1.66
C ARG A 53 -8.28 5.20 0.44
N SER A 54 -8.04 3.99 -0.03
CA SER A 54 -7.34 3.70 -1.29
C SER A 54 -8.28 3.68 -2.51
N LEU A 55 -9.55 4.06 -2.37
CA LEU A 55 -10.54 3.97 -3.44
C LEU A 55 -10.03 4.54 -4.77
N GLY A 56 -9.87 3.66 -5.76
CA GLY A 56 -9.31 3.96 -7.08
C GLY A 56 -7.83 3.63 -7.23
N GLN A 57 -7.14 3.27 -6.13
CA GLN A 57 -5.70 2.95 -6.08
C GLN A 57 -5.43 1.47 -5.72
N GLU A 58 -6.43 0.60 -5.76
CA GLU A 58 -6.27 -0.80 -5.35
C GLU A 58 -5.31 -1.57 -6.26
N ALA A 59 -5.27 -1.23 -7.56
CA ALA A 59 -4.41 -1.91 -8.52
C ALA A 59 -2.93 -1.56 -8.34
N ASP A 60 -2.62 -0.30 -7.98
CA ASP A 60 -1.24 0.12 -7.75
C ASP A 60 -0.63 -0.57 -6.53
N ALA A 61 -1.36 -0.60 -5.41
CA ALA A 61 -0.91 -1.23 -4.18
C ALA A 61 -0.80 -2.75 -4.30
N VAL A 62 -1.82 -3.41 -4.88
CA VAL A 62 -1.86 -4.87 -5.00
C VAL A 62 -0.87 -5.37 -6.06
N GLY A 63 -0.88 -4.78 -7.27
CA GLY A 63 -0.02 -5.21 -8.37
C GLY A 63 1.46 -5.09 -8.06
N SER A 64 1.86 -3.97 -7.44
CA SER A 64 3.27 -3.75 -7.08
C SER A 64 3.73 -4.64 -5.92
N ALA A 65 2.92 -4.82 -4.89
CA ALA A 65 3.26 -5.72 -3.79
C ALA A 65 3.33 -7.19 -4.24
N TYR A 66 2.44 -7.60 -5.15
CA TYR A 66 2.40 -8.96 -5.68
C TYR A 66 3.63 -9.31 -6.54
N ALA A 67 4.36 -8.31 -7.03
CA ALA A 67 5.61 -8.49 -7.76
C ALA A 67 6.82 -8.87 -6.87
N LEU A 68 6.72 -8.71 -5.56
CA LEU A 68 7.76 -9.09 -4.61
C LEU A 68 7.77 -10.60 -4.36
N ASP A 69 8.93 -11.12 -4.00
CA ASP A 69 9.11 -12.52 -3.64
C ASP A 69 9.33 -12.67 -2.12
N ARG A 70 8.24 -12.95 -1.41
CA ARG A 70 8.28 -13.16 0.04
C ARG A 70 9.16 -14.34 0.45
N THR A 71 9.30 -15.35 -0.40
CA THR A 71 10.14 -16.53 -0.09
C THR A 71 11.62 -16.19 -0.08
N GLN A 72 12.02 -15.15 -0.83
CA GLN A 72 13.36 -14.59 -0.79
C GLN A 72 13.54 -13.54 0.31
N GLY A 73 12.45 -13.18 1.00
CA GLY A 73 12.44 -12.20 2.07
C GLY A 73 12.49 -10.75 1.57
N ASP A 74 11.94 -10.47 0.40
CA ASP A 74 11.71 -9.09 -0.05
C ASP A 74 10.83 -8.35 0.96
N ILE A 75 11.02 -7.04 1.06
CA ILE A 75 10.33 -6.21 2.05
C ILE A 75 9.77 -4.96 1.39
N LEU A 76 8.60 -4.52 1.85
CA LEU A 76 8.03 -3.25 1.41
C LEU A 76 7.78 -2.29 2.57
N SER A 77 7.69 -1.00 2.24
CA SER A 77 7.19 0.04 3.14
C SER A 77 5.99 0.73 2.50
N PRO A 78 4.77 0.51 3.04
CA PRO A 78 3.54 1.07 2.49
C PRO A 78 3.38 2.55 2.83
N LEU A 79 2.40 3.20 2.17
CA LEU A 79 1.80 4.45 2.61
C LEU A 79 0.43 4.18 3.27
N ILE A 80 -0.20 5.25 3.76
CA ILE A 80 -1.51 5.19 4.42
C ILE A 80 -2.63 4.66 3.51
N ARG A 81 -2.46 4.69 2.18
CA ARG A 81 -3.43 4.17 1.20
C ARG A 81 -3.04 2.81 0.62
N ASN A 82 -1.96 2.21 1.09
CA ASN A 82 -1.51 0.92 0.57
C ASN A 82 -1.99 -0.27 1.43
N LEU A 83 -3.23 -0.23 1.95
CA LEU A 83 -3.80 -1.37 2.65
C LEU A 83 -3.69 -2.66 1.81
N GLY A 84 -3.94 -2.57 0.50
CA GLY A 84 -3.83 -3.70 -0.42
C GLY A 84 -2.44 -4.33 -0.42
N SER A 85 -1.37 -3.54 -0.34
CA SER A 85 -0.01 -4.07 -0.29
C SER A 85 0.28 -4.84 1.00
N MET A 86 -0.27 -4.39 2.14
CA MET A 86 -0.12 -5.10 3.41
C MET A 86 -0.91 -6.42 3.42
N LEU A 87 -2.12 -6.43 2.82
CA LEU A 87 -2.92 -7.65 2.66
C LEU A 87 -2.19 -8.69 1.79
N VAL A 88 -1.57 -8.26 0.69
CA VAL A 88 -0.71 -9.12 -0.15
C VAL A 88 0.45 -9.69 0.65
N GLN A 89 1.05 -8.91 1.55
CA GLN A 89 2.12 -9.38 2.43
C GLN A 89 1.64 -10.29 3.57
N GLY A 90 0.32 -10.45 3.72
CA GLY A 90 -0.27 -11.39 4.67
C GLY A 90 -0.87 -10.75 5.93
N ALA A 91 -1.03 -9.41 5.97
CA ALA A 91 -1.89 -8.80 6.97
C ALA A 91 -3.34 -9.29 6.79
N THR A 92 -4.04 -9.50 7.88
CA THR A 92 -5.40 -10.05 7.87
C THR A 92 -6.46 -8.98 8.11
N PRO A 93 -7.70 -9.15 7.61
CA PRO A 93 -8.80 -8.26 7.93
C PRO A 93 -9.02 -8.07 9.43
N LEU A 94 -8.82 -9.12 10.22
CA LEU A 94 -8.96 -9.07 11.68
C LEU A 94 -7.92 -8.13 12.31
N GLU A 95 -6.64 -8.22 11.91
CA GLU A 95 -5.58 -7.33 12.41
C GLU A 95 -5.86 -5.87 12.04
N VAL A 96 -6.28 -5.62 10.81
CA VAL A 96 -6.63 -4.27 10.33
C VAL A 96 -7.82 -3.71 11.11
N LEU A 97 -8.87 -4.49 11.31
CA LEU A 97 -10.05 -4.05 12.09
C LEU A 97 -9.67 -3.80 13.57
N ARG A 98 -8.91 -4.71 14.20
CA ARG A 98 -8.40 -4.49 15.57
C ARG A 98 -7.61 -3.20 15.68
N GLN A 99 -6.76 -2.91 14.69
CA GLN A 99 -5.95 -1.70 14.65
C GLN A 99 -6.81 -0.44 14.54
N TYR A 100 -7.76 -0.38 13.61
CA TYR A 100 -8.66 0.75 13.44
C TYR A 100 -9.64 0.93 14.62
N MET A 101 -10.01 -0.15 15.28
CA MET A 101 -10.90 -0.13 16.45
C MET A 101 -10.14 -0.01 17.79
N ALA A 102 -8.83 0.21 17.75
CA ALA A 102 -7.93 0.36 18.90
C ALA A 102 -8.06 -0.78 19.95
N LYS A 103 -8.19 -2.04 19.47
CA LYS A 103 -8.39 -3.18 20.37
C LYS A 103 -7.11 -3.57 21.10
N ALA A 104 -7.25 -4.19 22.30
CA ALA A 104 -6.12 -4.65 23.09
C ALA A 104 -5.23 -5.65 22.34
N GLU A 105 -5.85 -6.50 21.51
CA GLU A 105 -5.17 -7.49 20.67
C GLU A 105 -4.78 -6.97 19.27
N SER A 106 -4.82 -5.64 19.06
CA SER A 106 -4.33 -5.04 17.81
C SER A 106 -2.80 -5.16 17.70
N PRO A 107 -2.22 -5.12 16.51
CA PRO A 107 -0.77 -5.17 16.30
C PRO A 107 0.01 -4.17 17.19
N THR A 108 -0.55 -2.99 17.45
CA THR A 108 0.06 -1.95 18.29
C THR A 108 -0.54 -1.87 19.71
N ARG A 109 -1.46 -2.76 20.05
CA ARG A 109 -2.17 -2.76 21.32
C ARG A 109 -2.83 -1.40 21.65
N GLY A 110 -3.44 -0.79 20.61
CA GLY A 110 -4.11 0.51 20.71
C GLY A 110 -3.19 1.73 20.89
N ARG A 111 -1.86 1.58 20.75
CA ARG A 111 -0.90 2.69 20.88
C ARG A 111 -0.74 3.51 19.62
N GLU A 112 -1.05 2.92 18.47
CA GLU A 112 -1.05 3.55 17.17
C GLU A 112 -2.30 3.11 16.41
N LEU A 113 -2.74 3.88 15.43
CA LEU A 113 -4.00 3.71 14.73
C LEU A 113 -3.78 3.56 13.21
N ASN A 114 -4.85 3.51 12.46
CA ASN A 114 -4.81 3.29 11.00
C ASN A 114 -4.05 2.00 10.66
N ILE A 115 -3.25 2.02 9.59
CA ILE A 115 -2.37 0.91 9.22
C ILE A 115 -0.91 1.15 9.64
N HIS A 116 -0.69 1.93 10.70
CA HIS A 116 0.63 2.24 11.24
C HIS A 116 1.14 1.08 12.12
N PHE A 117 1.43 -0.05 11.53
CA PHE A 117 2.07 -1.17 12.22
C PHE A 117 3.07 -1.89 11.32
N ASN A 118 4.01 -2.58 11.94
CA ASN A 118 5.08 -3.30 11.26
C ASN A 118 4.89 -4.80 11.42
N ASP A 119 5.32 -5.55 10.42
CA ASP A 119 5.57 -6.97 10.52
C ASP A 119 6.76 -7.37 9.64
N LEU A 120 7.92 -7.41 10.25
CA LEU A 120 9.17 -7.71 9.55
C LEU A 120 9.26 -9.18 9.13
N GLU A 121 8.56 -10.08 9.82
CA GLU A 121 8.52 -11.51 9.46
C GLU A 121 7.72 -11.71 8.18
N ARG A 122 6.62 -10.98 8.03
CA ARG A 122 5.81 -10.97 6.81
C ARG A 122 6.35 -10.05 5.72
N GLY A 123 7.39 -9.26 6.01
CA GLY A 123 8.10 -8.46 5.01
C GLY A 123 7.49 -7.08 4.79
N PHE A 124 6.89 -6.43 5.79
CA PHE A 124 6.54 -5.02 5.68
C PHE A 124 6.99 -4.18 6.87
N LEU A 125 7.56 -3.03 6.54
CA LEU A 125 7.97 -1.99 7.45
C LEU A 125 6.94 -0.86 7.35
N GLY A 126 6.10 -0.72 8.38
CA GLY A 126 4.98 0.22 8.39
C GLY A 126 5.42 1.66 8.17
N GLN A 127 4.51 2.43 7.66
CA GLN A 127 4.71 3.85 7.41
C GLN A 127 4.83 4.66 8.70
N ILE A 128 5.35 5.86 8.55
CA ILE A 128 5.31 6.95 9.52
C ILE A 128 4.61 8.17 8.91
N SER A 129 4.15 9.11 9.74
CA SER A 129 3.43 10.29 9.24
C SER A 129 4.32 11.34 8.56
N HIS A 130 5.64 11.24 8.67
CA HIS A 130 6.61 12.11 8.02
C HIS A 130 6.75 11.72 6.55
N LEU A 131 6.26 12.58 5.67
CA LEU A 131 6.21 12.30 4.24
C LEU A 131 7.63 12.20 3.64
N GLY A 132 7.86 11.14 2.88
CA GLY A 132 9.14 10.90 2.20
C GLY A 132 10.21 10.21 3.06
N ASP A 133 10.09 10.21 4.39
CA ASP A 133 11.13 9.69 5.31
C ASP A 133 11.34 8.18 5.19
N MET A 134 10.35 7.43 4.70
CA MET A 134 10.54 6.00 4.49
C MET A 134 11.49 5.67 3.32
N VAL A 135 11.80 6.64 2.43
CA VAL A 135 12.78 6.42 1.36
C VAL A 135 14.19 6.26 1.92
N PRO A 136 14.74 7.18 2.74
CA PRO A 136 16.05 6.97 3.37
C PRO A 136 16.06 5.77 4.34
N VAL A 137 14.95 5.50 5.05
CA VAL A 137 14.83 4.30 5.91
C VAL A 137 14.98 3.03 5.07
N MET A 138 14.25 2.90 3.96
CA MET A 138 14.34 1.74 3.08
C MET A 138 15.67 1.68 2.31
N ALA A 139 16.32 2.82 2.06
CA ALA A 139 17.70 2.83 1.59
C ALA A 139 18.64 2.19 2.62
N GLY A 140 18.49 2.50 3.91
CA GLY A 140 19.25 1.83 4.99
C GLY A 140 18.97 0.33 5.08
N VAL A 141 17.69 -0.09 4.96
CA VAL A 141 17.30 -1.50 4.94
C VAL A 141 17.97 -2.23 3.78
N THR A 142 17.88 -1.70 2.56
CA THR A 142 18.46 -2.32 1.37
C THR A 142 20.01 -2.26 1.35
N LEU A 143 20.60 -1.25 1.99
CA LEU A 143 22.03 -1.22 2.24
C LEU A 143 22.46 -2.41 3.13
N SER A 144 21.67 -2.74 4.16
CA SER A 144 21.96 -3.90 5.00
C SER A 144 21.91 -5.21 4.20
N PHE A 145 20.99 -5.35 3.25
CA PHE A 145 20.93 -6.52 2.37
C PHE A 145 22.21 -6.65 1.53
N ARG A 146 22.65 -5.54 0.92
CA ARG A 146 23.88 -5.49 0.15
C ARG A 146 25.11 -5.81 1.00
N MET A 147 25.25 -5.21 2.19
CA MET A 147 26.37 -5.49 3.11
C MET A 147 26.42 -6.95 3.54
N ARG A 148 25.25 -7.59 3.71
CA ARG A 148 25.12 -9.01 4.06
C ARG A 148 25.14 -9.94 2.84
N ARG A 149 25.31 -9.40 1.63
CA ARG A 149 25.28 -10.15 0.35
C ARG A 149 23.98 -10.95 0.15
N GLN A 150 22.87 -10.43 0.64
CA GLN A 150 21.54 -11.02 0.46
C GLN A 150 20.92 -10.55 -0.86
N ARG A 151 20.24 -11.45 -1.57
CA ARG A 151 19.56 -11.14 -2.84
C ARG A 151 18.12 -10.64 -2.63
N ARG A 152 17.90 -9.91 -1.55
CA ARG A 152 16.62 -9.33 -1.19
C ARG A 152 16.44 -7.97 -1.85
N VAL A 153 15.19 -7.60 -2.10
CA VAL A 153 14.80 -6.30 -2.67
C VAL A 153 13.90 -5.57 -1.69
N GLY A 154 14.07 -4.26 -1.61
CA GLY A 154 13.17 -3.36 -0.92
C GLY A 154 12.27 -2.64 -1.91
N LEU A 155 11.00 -2.41 -1.51
CA LEU A 155 10.07 -1.57 -2.24
C LEU A 155 9.53 -0.52 -1.29
N VAL A 156 9.50 0.75 -1.72
CA VAL A 156 8.94 1.85 -0.92
C VAL A 156 7.95 2.66 -1.76
N TYR A 157 6.83 3.00 -1.17
CA TYR A 157 5.85 3.86 -1.80
C TYR A 157 6.05 5.31 -1.36
N VAL A 158 5.84 6.24 -2.29
CA VAL A 158 5.80 7.69 -2.04
C VAL A 158 4.64 8.30 -2.80
N GLY A 159 3.94 9.25 -2.21
CA GLY A 159 2.95 10.06 -2.93
C GLY A 159 3.62 11.20 -3.68
N ASP A 160 2.89 11.77 -4.65
CA ASP A 160 3.30 12.93 -5.44
C ASP A 160 3.81 14.09 -4.57
N GLY A 161 3.08 14.45 -3.51
CA GLY A 161 3.49 15.50 -2.57
C GLY A 161 4.76 15.18 -1.78
N ALA A 162 4.97 13.94 -1.40
CA ALA A 162 6.14 13.48 -0.67
C ALA A 162 7.44 13.64 -1.50
N MET A 163 7.33 13.55 -2.83
CA MET A 163 8.47 13.72 -3.74
C MET A 163 9.04 15.16 -3.81
N SER A 164 8.46 16.08 -3.06
CA SER A 164 8.99 17.45 -2.90
C SER A 164 9.69 17.67 -1.56
N THR A 165 9.82 16.65 -0.72
CA THR A 165 10.50 16.73 0.58
C THR A 165 12.02 16.52 0.43
N GLY A 166 12.81 17.12 1.34
CA GLY A 166 14.25 16.87 1.42
C GLY A 166 14.58 15.40 1.63
N ALA A 167 13.83 14.73 2.52
CA ALA A 167 14.02 13.32 2.82
C ALA A 167 13.91 12.41 1.57
N PHE A 168 12.92 12.67 0.70
CA PHE A 168 12.81 11.94 -0.56
C PHE A 168 14.07 12.15 -1.42
N HIS A 169 14.49 13.42 -1.64
CA HIS A 169 15.64 13.76 -2.49
C HIS A 169 16.93 13.15 -1.98
N GLU A 170 17.17 13.25 -0.68
CA GLU A 170 18.38 12.72 -0.03
C GLU A 170 18.37 11.18 -0.06
N GLY A 171 17.22 10.56 0.26
CA GLY A 171 17.07 9.12 0.32
C GLY A 171 17.28 8.44 -1.02
N ILE A 172 16.63 8.93 -2.09
CA ILE A 172 16.78 8.35 -3.42
C ILE A 172 18.19 8.58 -3.98
N ASN A 173 18.77 9.75 -3.75
CA ASN A 173 20.13 10.05 -4.18
C ASN A 173 21.14 9.13 -3.47
N PHE A 174 21.02 8.93 -2.17
CA PHE A 174 21.86 8.00 -1.42
C PHE A 174 21.72 6.58 -1.97
N ALA A 175 20.48 6.11 -2.19
CA ALA A 175 20.21 4.80 -2.73
C ALA A 175 20.81 4.62 -4.14
N ALA A 176 20.72 5.64 -4.98
CA ALA A 176 21.28 5.66 -6.32
C ALA A 176 22.81 5.54 -6.32
N VAL A 177 23.50 6.40 -5.54
CA VAL A 177 24.97 6.39 -5.39
C VAL A 177 25.46 5.03 -4.91
N GLN A 178 24.74 4.42 -3.99
CA GLN A 178 25.05 3.10 -3.46
C GLN A 178 24.53 1.95 -4.35
N ARG A 179 23.83 2.20 -5.46
CA ARG A 179 23.23 1.17 -6.34
C ARG A 179 22.46 0.11 -5.53
N LEU A 180 21.61 0.58 -4.60
CA LEU A 180 20.86 -0.30 -3.69
C LEU A 180 19.78 -1.08 -4.42
N PRO A 181 19.44 -2.30 -3.97
CA PRO A 181 18.33 -3.08 -4.52
C PRO A 181 16.98 -2.52 -4.03
N LEU A 182 16.63 -1.32 -4.48
CA LEU A 182 15.46 -0.58 -4.06
C LEU A 182 14.56 -0.22 -5.26
N VAL A 183 13.29 -0.51 -5.14
CA VAL A 183 12.24 -0.03 -6.05
C VAL A 183 11.45 1.07 -5.34
N VAL A 184 11.32 2.23 -5.97
CA VAL A 184 10.56 3.37 -5.46
C VAL A 184 9.31 3.53 -6.31
N ILE A 185 8.13 3.35 -5.71
CA ILE A 185 6.83 3.55 -6.37
C ILE A 185 6.34 4.96 -6.05
N ALA A 186 6.23 5.79 -7.06
CA ALA A 186 5.62 7.12 -6.97
C ALA A 186 4.14 7.01 -7.36
N GLU A 187 3.25 7.09 -6.37
CA GLU A 187 1.79 7.11 -6.58
C GLU A 187 1.36 8.51 -6.99
N ASN A 188 1.26 8.74 -8.29
CA ASN A 188 0.70 9.97 -8.83
C ASN A 188 -0.83 9.88 -8.84
N ASN A 189 -1.42 10.24 -7.71
CA ASN A 189 -2.87 10.22 -7.53
C ASN A 189 -3.55 11.58 -7.74
N GLY A 190 -2.81 12.54 -8.31
CA GLY A 190 -3.27 13.86 -8.75
C GLY A 190 -3.22 14.94 -7.69
N TYR A 191 -3.21 14.61 -6.39
CA TYR A 191 -3.35 15.60 -5.31
C TYR A 191 -2.52 15.29 -4.06
N ALA A 192 -1.70 16.24 -3.65
CA ALA A 192 -1.16 16.30 -2.29
C ALA A 192 -2.14 17.07 -1.40
N TYR A 193 -2.95 16.38 -0.61
CA TYR A 193 -4.13 16.91 0.08
C TYR A 193 -5.06 17.60 -0.92
N SER A 194 -5.09 18.94 -0.96
CA SER A 194 -5.86 19.75 -1.91
C SER A 194 -5.02 20.40 -3.02
N THR A 195 -3.70 20.16 -3.02
CA THR A 195 -2.77 20.77 -3.98
C THR A 195 -2.63 19.87 -5.22
N PRO A 196 -3.09 20.30 -6.40
CA PRO A 196 -2.96 19.50 -7.62
C PRO A 196 -1.51 19.41 -8.07
N LEU A 197 -1.17 18.37 -8.85
CA LEU A 197 0.19 18.04 -9.28
C LEU A 197 0.94 19.24 -9.90
N PHE A 198 0.29 20.00 -10.77
CA PHE A 198 0.91 21.15 -11.46
C PHE A 198 1.32 22.32 -10.54
N ARG A 199 0.90 22.29 -9.28
CA ARG A 199 1.33 23.23 -8.22
C ARG A 199 2.37 22.66 -7.28
N GLN A 200 2.72 21.38 -7.44
CA GLN A 200 3.68 20.70 -6.58
C GLN A 200 5.07 20.60 -7.23
N THR A 201 5.12 20.48 -8.56
CA THR A 201 6.35 20.23 -9.30
C THR A 201 6.30 20.89 -10.68
N ALA A 202 7.47 21.25 -11.21
CA ALA A 202 7.59 21.87 -12.54
C ALA A 202 7.60 20.83 -13.68
N VAL A 203 7.96 19.57 -13.38
CA VAL A 203 7.88 18.49 -14.37
C VAL A 203 6.43 18.07 -14.59
N THR A 204 6.10 17.62 -15.80
CA THR A 204 4.74 17.15 -16.11
C THR A 204 4.50 15.73 -15.68
N GLN A 205 5.57 14.93 -15.62
CA GLN A 205 5.56 13.54 -15.17
C GLN A 205 6.59 13.36 -14.06
N LEU A 206 6.22 12.73 -12.96
CA LEU A 206 7.11 12.54 -11.82
C LEU A 206 8.33 11.67 -12.17
N VAL A 207 8.17 10.74 -13.11
CA VAL A 207 9.25 9.87 -13.60
C VAL A 207 10.41 10.64 -14.21
N GLU A 208 10.18 11.85 -14.74
CA GLU A 208 11.24 12.72 -15.28
C GLU A 208 12.34 13.05 -14.25
N LYS A 209 11.98 13.05 -12.96
CA LYS A 209 12.93 13.26 -11.86
C LYS A 209 13.99 12.15 -11.76
N ALA A 210 13.70 10.94 -12.27
CA ALA A 210 14.64 9.82 -12.24
C ALA A 210 15.98 10.14 -12.90
N ALA A 211 15.95 10.86 -14.01
CA ALA A 211 17.17 11.26 -14.72
C ALA A 211 18.10 12.12 -13.86
N GLY A 212 17.54 13.00 -13.01
CA GLY A 212 18.30 13.86 -12.10
C GLY A 212 19.05 13.10 -11.00
N TYR A 213 18.60 11.88 -10.66
CA TYR A 213 19.27 10.98 -9.70
C TYR A 213 20.15 9.92 -10.37
N GLY A 214 20.15 9.85 -11.71
CA GLY A 214 20.85 8.80 -12.44
C GLY A 214 20.27 7.40 -12.21
N VAL A 215 18.98 7.32 -11.90
CA VAL A 215 18.23 6.06 -11.73
C VAL A 215 17.33 5.77 -12.92
N ARG A 216 16.95 4.52 -13.10
CA ARG A 216 15.99 4.15 -14.13
C ARG A 216 14.60 4.68 -13.76
N GLY A 217 13.95 5.33 -14.72
CA GLY A 217 12.55 5.77 -14.64
C GLY A 217 11.65 4.88 -15.49
N GLU A 218 10.51 4.50 -14.93
CA GLU A 218 9.45 3.74 -15.61
C GLU A 218 8.09 4.39 -15.27
N GLN A 219 7.11 4.26 -16.16
CA GLN A 219 5.76 4.76 -15.92
C GLN A 219 4.75 3.71 -16.35
N ALA A 220 3.65 3.57 -15.59
CA ALA A 220 2.55 2.70 -15.96
C ALA A 220 1.19 3.28 -15.55
N ASP A 221 0.12 2.76 -16.17
CA ASP A 221 -1.25 3.00 -15.75
C ASP A 221 -1.50 2.30 -14.40
N GLY A 222 -1.57 3.07 -13.31
CA GLY A 222 -1.79 2.57 -11.95
C GLY A 222 -3.17 1.94 -11.73
N ASN A 223 -4.10 2.09 -12.69
CA ASN A 223 -5.41 1.45 -12.65
C ASN A 223 -5.44 0.13 -13.46
N ASP A 224 -4.31 -0.31 -14.01
CA ASP A 224 -4.13 -1.61 -14.64
C ASP A 224 -3.24 -2.50 -13.80
N VAL A 225 -3.82 -3.42 -13.04
CA VAL A 225 -3.08 -4.28 -12.11
C VAL A 225 -2.03 -5.14 -12.80
N LEU A 226 -2.26 -5.56 -14.04
CA LEU A 226 -1.29 -6.36 -14.79
C LEU A 226 -0.12 -5.53 -15.29
N ALA A 227 -0.37 -4.29 -15.75
CA ALA A 227 0.68 -3.35 -16.12
C ALA A 227 1.53 -2.97 -14.91
N VAL A 228 0.91 -2.69 -13.75
CA VAL A 228 1.59 -2.43 -12.49
C VAL A 228 2.46 -3.61 -12.07
N TYR A 229 1.90 -4.82 -12.09
CA TYR A 229 2.66 -6.03 -11.79
C TYR A 229 3.88 -6.19 -12.69
N GLN A 230 3.70 -6.05 -14.02
CA GLN A 230 4.76 -6.24 -15.01
C GLN A 230 5.92 -5.26 -14.83
N VAL A 231 5.61 -3.96 -14.71
CA VAL A 231 6.63 -2.93 -14.56
C VAL A 231 7.39 -3.09 -13.24
N THR A 232 6.66 -3.42 -12.17
CA THR A 232 7.26 -3.62 -10.84
C THR A 232 8.10 -4.90 -10.82
N ARG A 233 7.61 -6.02 -11.38
CA ARG A 233 8.36 -7.27 -11.45
C ARG A 233 9.68 -7.09 -12.20
N ALA A 234 9.66 -6.39 -13.33
CA ALA A 234 10.89 -6.09 -14.09
C ALA A 234 11.86 -5.23 -13.26
N ALA A 235 11.38 -4.26 -12.49
CA ALA A 235 12.21 -3.45 -11.61
C ALA A 235 12.81 -4.27 -10.44
N VAL A 236 12.01 -5.16 -9.84
CA VAL A 236 12.47 -6.08 -8.79
C VAL A 236 13.58 -7.00 -9.31
N GLU A 237 13.43 -7.56 -10.51
CA GLU A 237 14.45 -8.41 -11.10
C GLU A 237 15.75 -7.64 -11.37
N ARG A 238 15.67 -6.43 -11.90
CA ARG A 238 16.84 -5.55 -12.09
C ARG A 238 17.54 -5.22 -10.76
N ALA A 239 16.76 -4.83 -9.77
CA ALA A 239 17.28 -4.53 -8.43
C ALA A 239 18.00 -5.75 -7.83
N ARG A 240 17.41 -6.93 -7.96
CA ARG A 240 17.98 -8.22 -7.53
C ARG A 240 19.25 -8.59 -8.28
N ALA A 241 19.35 -8.21 -9.56
CA ALA A 241 20.54 -8.37 -10.39
C ALA A 241 21.67 -7.38 -10.05
N GLY A 242 21.40 -6.39 -9.16
CA GLY A 242 22.39 -5.38 -8.76
C GLY A 242 22.48 -4.18 -9.70
N GLU A 243 21.46 -3.96 -10.55
CA GLU A 243 21.43 -2.83 -11.48
C GLU A 243 21.07 -1.50 -10.78
N GLY A 244 20.67 -1.53 -9.50
CA GLY A 244 20.42 -0.37 -8.69
C GLY A 244 18.94 0.01 -8.63
N VAL A 245 18.66 1.28 -8.34
CA VAL A 245 17.33 1.81 -8.07
C VAL A 245 16.49 1.98 -9.34
N THR A 246 15.21 1.67 -9.25
CA THR A 246 14.20 2.07 -10.26
C THR A 246 13.15 2.94 -9.59
N LEU A 247 12.84 4.12 -10.17
CA LEU A 247 11.69 4.94 -9.84
C LEU A 247 10.56 4.62 -10.81
N ILE A 248 9.43 4.16 -10.30
CA ILE A 248 8.24 3.84 -11.08
C ILE A 248 7.16 4.86 -10.75
N GLU A 249 6.68 5.61 -11.72
CA GLU A 249 5.48 6.44 -11.58
C GLU A 249 4.25 5.63 -11.97
N LEU A 250 3.29 5.49 -11.05
CA LEU A 250 2.00 4.89 -11.30
C LEU A 250 0.94 5.99 -11.40
N LEU A 251 0.35 6.12 -12.60
CA LEU A 251 -0.71 7.08 -12.87
C LEU A 251 -2.02 6.54 -12.37
N THR A 252 -2.51 7.07 -11.27
CA THR A 252 -3.76 6.66 -10.62
C THR A 252 -4.54 7.87 -10.15
N TYR A 253 -5.55 7.69 -9.32
CA TYR A 253 -6.33 8.80 -8.81
C TYR A 253 -6.98 8.53 -7.46
N ARG A 254 -6.83 9.48 -6.54
CA ARG A 254 -7.52 9.47 -5.25
C ARG A 254 -8.97 9.92 -5.41
N ARG A 255 -9.90 8.98 -5.51
CA ARG A 255 -11.33 9.25 -5.77
C ARG A 255 -12.11 9.80 -4.56
N LYS A 256 -11.49 9.82 -3.38
CA LYS A 256 -12.05 10.41 -2.14
C LYS A 256 -11.14 11.52 -1.63
N GLY A 257 -11.65 12.32 -0.71
CA GLY A 257 -10.88 13.33 -0.02
C GLY A 257 -9.62 12.78 0.65
N HIS A 258 -8.80 13.64 1.22
CA HIS A 258 -7.55 13.21 1.87
C HIS A 258 -7.83 12.21 3.00
N ALA A 259 -8.86 12.48 3.79
CA ALA A 259 -9.42 11.56 4.80
C ALA A 259 -10.95 11.51 4.67
N GLU A 260 -11.62 10.60 5.37
CA GLU A 260 -13.07 10.40 5.24
C GLU A 260 -13.89 11.65 5.61
N HIS A 261 -13.36 12.53 6.46
CA HIS A 261 -14.00 13.81 6.81
C HIS A 261 -13.76 14.93 5.78
N ASP A 262 -12.87 14.75 4.81
CA ASP A 262 -12.61 15.72 3.75
C ASP A 262 -13.70 15.64 2.68
N ASN A 263 -14.43 16.76 2.48
CA ASN A 263 -15.53 16.84 1.53
C ASN A 263 -15.09 16.96 0.06
N GLN A 264 -13.77 17.06 -0.19
CA GLN A 264 -13.18 17.11 -1.52
C GLN A 264 -13.72 18.24 -2.43
N SER A 265 -14.13 19.37 -1.85
CA SER A 265 -14.73 20.49 -2.59
C SER A 265 -13.79 21.16 -3.60
N TYR A 266 -12.50 20.85 -3.55
CA TYR A 266 -11.46 21.35 -4.47
C TYR A 266 -11.36 20.56 -5.78
N VAL A 267 -12.13 19.47 -5.94
CA VAL A 267 -12.17 18.64 -7.15
C VAL A 267 -13.50 18.78 -7.86
N SER A 268 -13.47 18.89 -9.20
CA SER A 268 -14.70 18.98 -9.99
C SER A 268 -15.44 17.63 -10.06
N LYS A 269 -16.76 17.70 -10.26
CA LYS A 269 -17.58 16.50 -10.42
C LYS A 269 -17.23 15.73 -11.71
N GLU A 270 -16.87 16.46 -12.75
CA GLU A 270 -16.49 15.96 -14.06
C GLU A 270 -15.20 15.15 -13.94
N GLU A 271 -14.20 15.65 -13.20
CA GLU A 271 -12.95 14.96 -12.95
C GLU A 271 -13.19 13.66 -12.16
N LEU A 272 -13.99 13.71 -11.10
CA LEU A 272 -14.36 12.53 -10.32
C LEU A 272 -15.08 11.48 -11.17
N ALA A 273 -16.01 11.90 -12.04
CA ALA A 273 -16.74 10.98 -12.93
C ALA A 273 -15.82 10.35 -13.97
N ALA A 274 -14.88 11.11 -14.53
CA ALA A 274 -13.91 10.60 -15.51
C ALA A 274 -13.00 9.52 -14.90
N TRP A 275 -12.56 9.71 -13.66
CA TRP A 275 -11.75 8.71 -12.95
C TRP A 275 -12.59 7.54 -12.40
N ALA A 276 -13.85 7.76 -12.06
CA ALA A 276 -14.75 6.67 -11.68
C ALA A 276 -14.97 5.68 -12.83
N ALA A 277 -15.01 6.16 -14.07
CA ALA A 277 -15.11 5.31 -15.27
C ALA A 277 -13.86 4.44 -15.52
N LYS A 278 -12.73 4.77 -14.87
CA LYS A 278 -11.46 4.03 -14.92
C LYS A 278 -11.22 3.17 -13.67
N ASP A 279 -12.28 2.78 -12.95
CA ASP A 279 -12.17 1.97 -11.75
C ASP A 279 -11.30 0.72 -11.99
N PRO A 280 -10.24 0.49 -11.20
CA PRO A 280 -9.30 -0.60 -11.43
C PRO A 280 -9.93 -1.99 -11.25
N ILE A 281 -10.89 -2.12 -10.32
CA ILE A 281 -11.55 -3.40 -10.06
C ILE A 281 -12.52 -3.74 -11.17
N ASP A 282 -13.35 -2.79 -11.59
CA ASP A 282 -14.30 -2.98 -12.68
C ASP A 282 -13.58 -3.26 -14.02
N ARG A 283 -12.42 -2.61 -14.22
CA ARG A 283 -11.56 -2.86 -15.38
C ARG A 283 -11.03 -4.29 -15.37
N PHE A 284 -10.48 -4.73 -14.25
CA PHE A 284 -9.90 -6.07 -14.16
C PHE A 284 -10.97 -7.16 -14.20
N LEU A 285 -12.14 -6.94 -13.57
CA LEU A 285 -13.30 -7.81 -13.66
C LEU A 285 -13.71 -8.06 -15.13
N ARG A 286 -13.84 -6.99 -15.91
CA ARG A 286 -14.16 -7.09 -17.34
C ARG A 286 -13.08 -7.86 -18.10
N GLN A 287 -11.81 -7.57 -17.85
CA GLN A 287 -10.70 -8.25 -18.50
C GLN A 287 -10.71 -9.75 -18.19
N LEU A 288 -10.93 -10.15 -16.94
CA LEU A 288 -11.02 -11.56 -16.54
C LEU A 288 -12.16 -12.30 -17.25
N THR A 289 -13.33 -11.67 -17.37
CA THR A 289 -14.53 -12.28 -17.97
C THR A 289 -14.47 -12.29 -19.49
N GLU A 290 -14.12 -11.18 -20.12
CA GLU A 290 -14.06 -11.05 -21.59
C GLU A 290 -12.95 -11.92 -22.19
N SER A 291 -11.83 -12.08 -21.49
CA SER A 291 -10.74 -12.97 -21.90
C SER A 291 -11.01 -14.45 -21.58
N GLY A 292 -12.09 -14.76 -20.87
CA GLY A 292 -12.37 -16.14 -20.44
C GLY A 292 -11.37 -16.68 -19.43
N TRP A 293 -10.63 -15.82 -18.73
CA TRP A 293 -9.68 -16.22 -17.69
C TRP A 293 -10.37 -16.59 -16.37
N ALA A 294 -11.57 -16.06 -16.13
CA ALA A 294 -12.41 -16.41 -15.00
C ALA A 294 -13.88 -16.48 -15.39
N ALA A 295 -14.62 -17.42 -14.81
CA ALA A 295 -16.06 -17.47 -14.94
C ALA A 295 -16.74 -16.52 -13.94
N PRO A 296 -17.89 -15.90 -14.31
CA PRO A 296 -18.62 -14.99 -13.40
C PRO A 296 -18.97 -15.63 -12.04
N GLY A 297 -19.27 -16.93 -12.01
CA GLY A 297 -19.56 -17.67 -10.78
C GLY A 297 -18.37 -17.77 -9.83
N GLU A 298 -17.14 -17.87 -10.35
CA GLU A 298 -15.92 -17.92 -9.53
C GLU A 298 -15.64 -16.55 -8.88
N LEU A 299 -15.82 -15.45 -9.64
CA LEU A 299 -15.63 -14.10 -9.13
C LEU A 299 -16.68 -13.76 -8.06
N SER A 300 -17.94 -14.18 -8.26
CA SER A 300 -18.99 -14.05 -7.26
C SER A 300 -18.69 -14.87 -5.98
N ALA A 301 -18.13 -16.07 -6.12
CA ALA A 301 -17.72 -16.88 -4.96
C ALA A 301 -16.57 -16.19 -4.16
N ILE A 302 -15.63 -15.53 -4.85
CA ILE A 302 -14.60 -14.74 -4.20
C ILE A 302 -15.23 -13.59 -3.41
N ASP A 303 -16.16 -12.84 -3.99
CA ASP A 303 -16.83 -11.73 -3.31
C ASP A 303 -17.62 -12.19 -2.07
N GLN A 304 -18.31 -13.33 -2.16
CA GLN A 304 -19.02 -13.92 -1.02
C GLN A 304 -18.07 -14.36 0.10
N ARG A 305 -16.94 -14.97 -0.26
CA ARG A 305 -15.89 -15.34 0.70
C ARG A 305 -15.33 -14.11 1.42
N ILE A 306 -15.04 -13.04 0.69
CA ILE A 306 -14.54 -11.78 1.26
C ILE A 306 -15.55 -11.19 2.25
N ALA A 307 -16.83 -11.15 1.88
CA ALA A 307 -17.88 -10.65 2.77
C ALA A 307 -17.95 -11.45 4.07
N ALA A 308 -17.95 -12.78 3.99
CA ALA A 308 -17.98 -13.64 5.15
C ALA A 308 -16.73 -13.48 6.05
N GLU A 309 -15.54 -13.35 5.44
CA GLU A 309 -14.28 -13.15 6.15
C GLU A 309 -14.28 -11.82 6.92
N ILE A 310 -14.73 -10.73 6.30
CA ILE A 310 -14.82 -9.41 6.93
C ILE A 310 -15.87 -9.42 8.05
N ASP A 311 -17.04 -10.00 7.82
CA ASP A 311 -18.10 -10.04 8.82
C ASP A 311 -17.70 -10.87 10.06
N ALA A 312 -17.01 -11.97 9.86
CA ALA A 312 -16.45 -12.78 10.95
C ALA A 312 -15.41 -11.98 11.76
N ALA A 313 -14.52 -11.24 11.08
CA ALA A 313 -13.51 -10.40 11.73
C ALA A 313 -14.15 -9.25 12.52
N VAL A 314 -15.20 -8.62 12.00
CA VAL A 314 -15.95 -7.57 12.73
C VAL A 314 -16.59 -8.14 13.99
N ALA A 315 -17.25 -9.30 13.89
CA ALA A 315 -17.89 -9.95 15.04
C ALA A 315 -16.89 -10.26 16.17
N VAL A 316 -15.68 -10.65 15.84
CA VAL A 316 -14.59 -10.82 16.82
C VAL A 316 -14.22 -9.48 17.45
N CYS A 317 -13.91 -8.48 16.64
CA CYS A 317 -13.47 -7.15 17.13
C CYS A 317 -14.51 -6.46 18.00
N GLU A 318 -15.80 -6.59 17.70
CA GLU A 318 -16.86 -5.95 18.51
C GLU A 318 -16.91 -6.49 19.95
N ASN A 319 -16.51 -7.73 20.15
CA ASN A 319 -16.51 -8.38 21.47
C ASN A 319 -15.16 -8.26 22.22
N GLU A 320 -14.11 -7.76 21.57
CA GLU A 320 -12.80 -7.58 22.19
C GLU A 320 -12.71 -6.28 23.00
N PRO A 321 -11.96 -6.29 24.13
CA PRO A 321 -11.79 -5.11 24.97
C PRO A 321 -10.86 -4.06 24.31
N LEU A 322 -10.96 -2.83 24.79
CA LEU A 322 -9.92 -1.81 24.60
C LEU A 322 -8.74 -2.11 25.55
N PRO A 323 -7.52 -1.64 25.23
CA PRO A 323 -6.37 -1.82 26.09
C PRO A 323 -6.56 -1.11 27.44
N ALA A 324 -6.09 -1.72 28.51
CA ALA A 324 -6.11 -1.08 29.82
C ALA A 324 -5.15 0.12 29.83
N PRO A 325 -5.56 1.31 30.35
CA PRO A 325 -4.72 2.51 30.33
C PRO A 325 -3.33 2.32 30.93
N GLY A 326 -3.21 1.49 31.97
CA GLY A 326 -1.94 1.18 32.64
C GLY A 326 -0.90 0.50 31.73
N THR A 327 -1.33 -0.09 30.61
CA THR A 327 -0.43 -0.77 29.66
C THR A 327 0.19 0.15 28.62
N ALA A 328 -0.11 1.46 28.66
CA ALA A 328 0.31 2.42 27.62
C ALA A 328 1.84 2.44 27.41
N LEU A 329 2.62 2.24 28.46
CA LEU A 329 4.08 2.27 28.43
C LEU A 329 4.73 0.87 28.29
N ASP A 330 3.94 -0.21 28.30
CA ASP A 330 4.49 -1.56 28.25
C ASP A 330 5.15 -1.84 26.91
N GLY A 331 6.43 -2.20 26.94
CA GLY A 331 7.20 -2.54 25.75
C GLY A 331 7.57 -1.36 24.84
N VAL A 332 7.32 -0.11 25.27
CA VAL A 332 7.76 1.09 24.54
C VAL A 332 9.27 1.28 24.65
N MET A 333 9.84 0.90 25.79
CA MET A 333 11.28 0.96 26.05
C MET A 333 11.81 -0.37 26.55
N VAL A 334 13.09 -0.65 26.28
CA VAL A 334 13.79 -1.84 26.79
C VAL A 334 13.90 -1.81 28.30
N THR A 335 14.09 -0.63 28.89
CA THR A 335 14.13 -0.42 30.32
C THR A 335 12.78 0.17 30.77
N PRO A 336 12.16 -0.35 31.83
CA PRO A 336 10.94 0.25 32.35
C PRO A 336 11.20 1.73 32.71
N PRO A 337 10.17 2.61 32.50
CA PRO A 337 10.32 4.01 32.85
C PRO A 337 10.78 4.12 34.31
N ARG A 338 11.75 4.98 34.56
CA ARG A 338 12.19 5.27 35.94
C ARG A 338 11.02 5.86 36.70
N THR A 339 10.67 5.28 37.81
CA THR A 339 9.67 5.81 38.76
C THR A 339 10.15 7.08 39.48
N GLU A 340 11.40 7.45 39.27
CA GLU A 340 11.97 8.66 39.81
C GLU A 340 11.45 9.90 39.07
N LEU A 341 11.03 10.90 39.84
CA LEU A 341 10.64 12.19 39.30
C LEU A 341 11.78 12.79 38.47
N GLU A 342 11.44 13.41 37.34
CA GLU A 342 12.36 14.17 36.55
C GLU A 342 13.06 15.26 37.37
N TRP A 343 14.31 15.56 37.11
CA TRP A 343 15.13 16.47 37.91
C TRP A 343 14.46 17.80 38.23
N TYR A 344 13.72 18.37 37.28
CA TYR A 344 13.00 19.64 37.46
C TYR A 344 11.72 19.51 38.30
N ARG A 345 11.23 18.31 38.54
CA ARG A 345 10.12 18.01 39.49
C ARG A 345 10.59 17.67 40.88
N ARG A 346 11.92 17.52 41.08
CA ARG A 346 12.52 17.24 42.38
C ARG A 346 12.86 18.49 43.17
N LEU A 347 12.71 19.67 42.56
CA LEU A 347 13.08 20.94 43.21
C LEU A 347 12.06 21.43 44.23
N ASP A 348 10.89 20.78 44.31
CA ASP A 348 9.81 21.14 45.24
C ASP A 348 9.59 20.06 46.32
N ALA A 349 10.53 19.15 46.58
CA ALA A 349 10.43 18.08 47.57
C ALA A 349 11.38 18.30 48.76
#